data_40984fc44698d95b3422f37f347fc4d7
#
_entry.id   40984fc44698d95b3422f37f347fc4d7
#
_cell.length_a   1.000
_cell.length_b   1.000
_cell.length_c   1.000
_cell.angle_alpha   90.00
_cell.angle_beta   90.00
_cell.angle_gamma   90.00
#
_symmetry.space_group_name_H-M   'P 1'
#
loop_
_entity.id
_entity.type
_entity.pdbx_description
1 polymer ?
#
loop_
_entity_poly.entity_id
_entity_poly.type
_entity_poly.pdbx_seq_one_letter_code
_entity_poly.pdbx_strand_id
1 'polypeptide(L)'
;MIKNLPEGEVEVKCDEKYVVTIQMEKIKNSYQSFPAEDFMYSKIETGEENGIILPGKLLIESFSHVLYAAADKSPGHQELEGIYLEGGEECMNLAATDGHVMCWDQIKASGVSDLKLIVPKTAAKKLTSMGMDDDVNLSYDSNSAIFKT
;
A
#
# COMPACT_ATOMS: atom_id res chain seq x y z
N MET A 1 -7.71 16.69 7.62
CA MET A 1 -8.36 17.53 8.65
C MET A 1 -7.74 17.29 10.01
N ILE A 2 -7.67 16.07 10.53
CA ILE A 2 -7.00 15.76 11.81
C ILE A 2 -5.55 16.29 11.85
N LYS A 3 -4.82 16.23 10.73
CA LYS A 3 -3.46 16.79 10.60
C LYS A 3 -3.32 18.29 10.88
N ASN A 4 -4.42 19.02 10.90
CA ASN A 4 -4.42 20.49 11.11
C ASN A 4 -4.95 20.86 12.51
N LEU A 5 -5.21 19.87 13.38
CA LEU A 5 -5.56 20.12 14.77
C LEU A 5 -4.26 20.32 15.57
N PRO A 6 -4.28 21.17 16.62
CA PRO A 6 -3.17 21.27 17.55
C PRO A 6 -2.93 19.92 18.27
N GLU A 7 -1.78 19.79 18.93
CA GLU A 7 -1.49 18.60 19.74
C GLU A 7 -2.45 18.54 20.94
N GLY A 8 -3.09 17.38 21.15
CA GLY A 8 -4.04 17.17 22.26
C GLY A 8 -4.95 15.96 22.02
N GLU A 9 -5.81 15.70 22.98
CA GLU A 9 -6.78 14.62 22.89
C GLU A 9 -7.91 14.99 21.93
N VAL A 10 -8.23 14.08 21.00
CA VAL A 10 -9.33 14.21 20.05
C VAL A 10 -10.39 13.17 20.38
N GLU A 11 -11.60 13.64 20.66
CA GLU A 11 -12.74 12.75 20.85
C GLU A 11 -13.45 12.55 19.50
N VAL A 12 -13.69 11.28 19.14
CA VAL A 12 -14.44 10.90 17.94
C VAL A 12 -15.67 10.11 18.37
N LYS A 13 -16.86 10.60 18.03
CA LYS A 13 -18.14 9.95 18.31
C LYS A 13 -18.91 9.72 17.03
N CYS A 14 -19.58 8.58 16.92
CA CYS A 14 -20.57 8.32 15.87
C CYS A 14 -21.92 8.07 16.53
N ASP A 15 -22.97 8.73 16.06
CA ASP A 15 -24.33 8.52 16.52
C ASP A 15 -25.09 7.47 15.69
N GLU A 16 -26.32 7.14 16.09
CA GLU A 16 -27.18 6.15 15.41
C GLU A 16 -27.58 6.55 13.98
N LYS A 17 -27.42 7.84 13.63
CA LYS A 17 -27.67 8.38 12.29
C LYS A 17 -26.40 8.44 11.44
N TYR A 18 -25.33 7.79 11.89
CA TYR A 18 -24.01 7.79 11.25
C TYR A 18 -23.39 9.20 11.10
N VAL A 19 -23.71 10.13 12.02
CA VAL A 19 -23.03 11.42 12.09
C VAL A 19 -21.80 11.26 12.95
N VAL A 20 -20.63 11.38 12.34
CA VAL A 20 -19.34 11.37 13.03
C VAL A 20 -19.00 12.77 13.50
N THR A 21 -18.86 12.93 14.81
CA THR A 21 -18.43 14.17 15.44
C THR A 21 -16.98 14.02 15.90
N ILE A 22 -16.14 14.94 15.47
CA ILE A 22 -14.74 15.06 15.90
C ILE A 22 -14.66 16.32 16.75
N GLN A 23 -14.29 16.17 18.02
CA GLN A 23 -14.23 17.26 18.97
C GLN A 23 -12.84 17.30 19.64
N MET A 24 -12.30 18.49 19.72
CA MET A 24 -11.09 18.80 20.46
C MET A 24 -11.26 20.18 21.10
N GLU A 25 -11.29 20.24 22.43
CA GLU A 25 -11.57 21.48 23.20
C GLU A 25 -12.81 22.24 22.67
N LYS A 26 -12.58 23.43 22.07
CA LYS A 26 -13.64 24.29 21.51
C LYS A 26 -13.92 24.01 20.03
N ILE A 27 -13.11 23.17 19.39
CA ILE A 27 -13.27 22.81 17.97
C ILE A 27 -14.18 21.60 17.88
N LYS A 28 -15.31 21.74 17.19
CA LYS A 28 -16.25 20.65 16.94
C LYS A 28 -16.62 20.64 15.46
N ASN A 29 -16.45 19.49 14.83
CA ASN A 29 -16.84 19.28 13.44
C ASN A 29 -17.66 18.00 13.34
N SER A 30 -18.71 18.04 12.53
CA SER A 30 -19.60 16.89 12.31
C SER A 30 -19.68 16.59 10.81
N TYR A 31 -19.67 15.31 10.47
CA TYR A 31 -19.70 14.79 9.10
C TYR A 31 -20.74 13.69 9.01
N GLN A 32 -21.52 13.70 7.94
CA GLN A 32 -22.36 12.55 7.61
C GLN A 32 -21.45 11.43 7.12
N SER A 33 -21.58 10.25 7.70
CA SER A 33 -20.95 9.02 7.24
C SER A 33 -21.98 8.00 6.77
N PHE A 34 -21.55 6.83 6.40
CA PHE A 34 -22.36 5.71 5.96
C PHE A 34 -22.17 4.51 6.88
N PRO A 35 -23.13 3.56 6.93
CA PRO A 35 -22.92 2.28 7.63
C PRO A 35 -21.64 1.60 7.17
N ALA A 36 -20.94 0.92 8.08
CA ALA A 36 -19.73 0.17 7.74
C ALA A 36 -20.00 -0.94 6.72
N GLU A 37 -21.22 -1.46 6.67
CA GLU A 37 -21.68 -2.50 5.75
C GLU A 37 -21.74 -2.00 4.29
N ASP A 38 -21.98 -0.68 4.10
CA ASP A 38 -21.99 -0.05 2.77
C ASP A 38 -20.56 0.24 2.24
N PHE A 39 -19.55 0.10 3.09
CA PHE A 39 -18.16 0.23 2.65
C PHE A 39 -17.76 -1.00 1.82
N MET A 40 -17.47 -0.77 0.54
CA MET A 40 -17.00 -1.81 -0.38
C MET A 40 -15.60 -2.28 0.03
N TYR A 41 -15.52 -2.93 1.17
CA TYR A 41 -14.34 -3.65 1.61
C TYR A 41 -14.40 -5.05 1.00
N SER A 42 -13.64 -5.26 -0.07
CA SER A 42 -13.39 -6.64 -0.50
C SER A 42 -12.62 -7.31 0.64
N LYS A 43 -13.25 -8.24 1.35
CA LYS A 43 -12.52 -9.18 2.18
C LYS A 43 -11.60 -9.94 1.24
N ILE A 44 -10.35 -9.52 1.19
CA ILE A 44 -9.33 -10.34 0.59
C ILE A 44 -9.18 -11.50 1.58
N GLU A 45 -9.76 -12.63 1.24
CA GLU A 45 -9.52 -13.89 1.94
C GLU A 45 -8.11 -14.37 1.58
N THR A 46 -7.12 -13.56 1.90
CA THR A 46 -5.75 -14.03 1.90
C THR A 46 -5.65 -14.97 3.09
N GLY A 47 -5.56 -16.26 2.81
CA GLY A 47 -5.22 -17.20 3.87
C GLY A 47 -3.99 -16.67 4.60
N GLU A 48 -4.14 -16.37 5.88
CA GLU A 48 -3.04 -15.86 6.72
C GLU A 48 -1.82 -16.81 6.73
N GLU A 49 -2.01 -18.04 6.24
CA GLU A 49 -1.02 -19.11 6.21
C GLU A 49 0.01 -19.02 5.07
N ASN A 50 -0.20 -18.20 4.05
CA ASN A 50 0.66 -18.13 2.86
C ASN A 50 1.29 -16.75 2.60
N GLY A 51 1.43 -15.94 3.64
CA GLY A 51 2.08 -14.65 3.52
C GLY A 51 3.59 -14.77 3.33
N ILE A 52 4.14 -14.02 2.39
CA ILE A 52 5.58 -13.88 2.17
C ILE A 52 6.12 -12.83 3.14
N ILE A 53 7.12 -13.19 3.94
CA ILE A 53 7.76 -12.23 4.84
C ILE A 53 8.91 -11.54 4.11
N LEU A 54 8.82 -10.22 4.01
CA LEU A 54 9.79 -9.37 3.36
C LEU A 54 10.39 -8.36 4.35
N PRO A 55 11.69 -8.07 4.31
CA PRO A 55 12.26 -7.03 5.13
C PRO A 55 11.74 -5.65 4.69
N GLY A 56 10.87 -5.04 5.50
CA GLY A 56 10.12 -3.84 5.13
C GLY A 56 11.01 -2.68 4.73
N LYS A 57 12.09 -2.43 5.47
CA LYS A 57 13.05 -1.38 5.13
C LYS A 57 13.66 -1.55 3.74
N LEU A 58 14.14 -2.77 3.40
CA LEU A 58 14.71 -3.05 2.09
C LEU A 58 13.66 -2.94 0.98
N LEU A 59 12.43 -3.38 1.26
CA LEU A 59 11.33 -3.25 0.31
C LEU A 59 11.04 -1.78 -0.03
N ILE A 60 10.97 -0.91 0.98
CA ILE A 60 10.74 0.53 0.80
C ILE A 60 11.90 1.21 0.07
N GLU A 61 13.14 0.87 0.40
CA GLU A 61 14.33 1.37 -0.29
C GLU A 61 14.29 0.97 -1.76
N SER A 62 14.02 -0.30 -2.07
CA SER A 62 13.93 -0.78 -3.46
C SER A 62 12.76 -0.19 -4.23
N PHE A 63 11.59 -0.01 -3.60
CA PHE A 63 10.51 0.75 -4.23
C PHE A 63 10.95 2.17 -4.58
N SER A 64 11.64 2.84 -3.68
CA SER A 64 12.13 4.22 -3.91
C SER A 64 13.13 4.27 -5.07
N HIS A 65 13.97 3.25 -5.22
CA HIS A 65 14.96 3.16 -6.29
C HIS A 65 14.34 3.03 -7.68
N VAL A 66 13.24 2.27 -7.82
CA VAL A 66 12.65 1.98 -9.14
C VAL A 66 11.44 2.86 -9.47
N LEU A 67 10.81 3.47 -8.48
CA LEU A 67 9.53 4.19 -8.61
C LEU A 67 9.53 5.31 -9.65
N TYR A 68 10.67 6.01 -9.82
CA TYR A 68 10.76 7.11 -10.75
C TYR A 68 10.64 6.67 -12.21
N ALA A 69 11.05 5.42 -12.52
CA ALA A 69 10.99 4.87 -13.86
C ALA A 69 9.59 4.39 -14.28
N ALA A 70 8.65 4.24 -13.34
CA ALA A 70 7.27 3.90 -13.68
C ALA A 70 6.56 5.08 -14.34
N ALA A 71 5.73 4.83 -15.36
CA ALA A 71 4.93 5.85 -16.01
C ALA A 71 3.92 6.49 -15.05
N ASP A 72 3.61 7.79 -15.23
CA ASP A 72 2.53 8.45 -14.49
C ASP A 72 1.16 8.15 -15.12
N LYS A 73 1.12 8.09 -16.46
CA LYS A 73 -0.02 7.63 -17.25
C LYS A 73 0.51 7.04 -18.56
N SER A 74 0.00 5.89 -18.93
CA SER A 74 0.34 5.21 -20.17
C SER A 74 -0.91 4.62 -20.82
N PRO A 75 -1.66 5.41 -21.61
CA PRO A 75 -2.88 4.95 -22.27
C PRO A 75 -2.62 3.70 -23.12
N GLY A 76 -3.32 2.61 -22.83
CA GLY A 76 -3.16 1.31 -23.50
C GLY A 76 -2.06 0.41 -22.92
N HIS A 77 -1.27 0.90 -21.96
CA HIS A 77 -0.17 0.17 -21.31
C HIS A 77 -0.18 0.41 -19.81
N GLN A 78 -1.26 0.01 -19.13
CA GLN A 78 -1.42 0.21 -17.69
C GLN A 78 -0.38 -0.55 -16.86
N GLU A 79 0.20 -1.60 -17.42
CA GLU A 79 1.31 -2.34 -16.81
C GLU A 79 2.55 -1.48 -16.56
N LEU A 80 2.74 -0.40 -17.33
CA LEU A 80 3.85 0.54 -17.14
C LEU A 80 3.60 1.53 -15.99
N GLU A 81 2.36 1.64 -15.52
CA GLU A 81 1.97 2.52 -14.42
C GLU A 81 2.22 1.93 -13.03
N GLY A 82 3.12 0.94 -12.94
CA GLY A 82 3.42 0.23 -11.72
C GLY A 82 4.85 -0.29 -11.63
N ILE A 83 5.13 -0.93 -10.51
CA ILE A 83 6.37 -1.64 -10.24
C ILE A 83 6.07 -3.14 -10.34
N TYR A 84 6.75 -3.83 -11.23
CA TYR A 84 6.68 -5.28 -11.34
C TYR A 84 7.55 -5.93 -10.28
N LEU A 85 6.97 -6.86 -9.54
CA LEU A 85 7.63 -7.72 -8.57
C LEU A 85 7.67 -9.13 -9.14
N GLU A 86 8.85 -9.73 -9.17
CA GLU A 86 9.04 -11.11 -9.58
C GLU A 86 9.92 -11.85 -8.58
N GLY A 87 9.39 -12.94 -8.05
CA GLY A 87 10.12 -13.80 -7.15
C GLY A 87 11.06 -14.75 -7.87
N GLY A 88 12.21 -14.98 -7.27
CA GLY A 88 13.16 -16.03 -7.62
C GLY A 88 13.32 -17.02 -6.46
N GLU A 89 14.32 -17.88 -6.51
CA GLU A 89 14.57 -18.89 -5.46
C GLU A 89 14.95 -18.25 -4.11
N GLU A 90 15.84 -17.26 -4.11
CA GLU A 90 16.36 -16.58 -2.91
C GLU A 90 16.31 -15.06 -3.02
N CYS A 91 15.61 -14.52 -4.01
CA CYS A 91 15.54 -13.09 -4.24
C CYS A 91 14.20 -12.68 -4.82
N MET A 92 13.86 -11.41 -4.66
CA MET A 92 12.76 -10.76 -5.34
C MET A 92 13.32 -9.62 -6.20
N ASN A 93 12.95 -9.62 -7.47
CA ASN A 93 13.28 -8.56 -8.41
C ASN A 93 12.17 -7.52 -8.44
N LEU A 94 12.57 -6.27 -8.53
CA LEU A 94 11.66 -5.14 -8.73
C LEU A 94 12.07 -4.44 -10.01
N ALA A 95 11.11 -4.17 -10.89
CA ALA A 95 11.38 -3.46 -12.13
C ALA A 95 10.28 -2.45 -12.43
N ALA A 96 10.64 -1.31 -13.00
CA ALA A 96 9.72 -0.31 -13.51
C ALA A 96 10.26 0.31 -14.81
N THR A 97 9.35 0.70 -15.69
CA THR A 97 9.69 1.38 -16.94
C THR A 97 8.54 2.24 -17.43
N ASP A 98 8.85 3.33 -18.14
CA ASP A 98 7.89 4.16 -18.85
C ASP A 98 7.98 3.97 -20.39
N GLY A 99 8.77 2.97 -20.83
CA GLY A 99 9.07 2.72 -22.24
C GLY A 99 10.30 3.44 -22.77
N HIS A 100 10.85 4.40 -22.05
CA HIS A 100 12.08 5.14 -22.40
C HIS A 100 13.20 4.88 -21.41
N VAL A 101 12.85 4.76 -20.13
CA VAL A 101 13.76 4.48 -19.02
C VAL A 101 13.31 3.19 -18.36
N MET A 102 14.25 2.37 -17.95
CA MET A 102 14.01 1.19 -17.10
C MET A 102 14.92 1.25 -15.88
N CYS A 103 14.35 0.96 -14.73
CA CYS A 103 15.10 0.74 -13.49
C CYS A 103 14.78 -0.63 -12.94
N TRP A 104 15.79 -1.27 -12.39
CA TRP A 104 15.72 -2.59 -11.79
C TRP A 104 16.48 -2.62 -10.47
N ASP A 105 15.93 -3.34 -9.51
CA ASP A 105 16.54 -3.58 -8.20
C ASP A 105 16.24 -5.00 -7.73
N GLN A 106 17.01 -5.49 -6.77
CA GLN A 106 16.86 -6.84 -6.23
C GLN A 106 17.07 -6.86 -4.73
N ILE A 107 16.18 -7.53 -4.03
CA ILE A 107 16.31 -7.79 -2.59
C ILE A 107 16.38 -9.29 -2.32
N LYS A 108 17.09 -9.66 -1.24
CA LYS A 108 17.06 -11.03 -0.74
C LYS A 108 15.70 -11.33 -0.12
N ALA A 109 15.07 -12.38 -0.61
CA ALA A 109 13.78 -12.86 -0.10
C ALA A 109 13.65 -14.34 -0.40
N SER A 110 13.11 -15.12 0.53
CA SER A 110 12.86 -16.54 0.36
C SER A 110 11.36 -16.83 0.37
N GLY A 111 10.96 -17.93 -0.28
CA GLY A 111 9.55 -18.30 -0.39
C GLY A 111 8.73 -17.44 -1.35
N VAL A 112 9.42 -16.76 -2.29
CA VAL A 112 8.82 -15.84 -3.26
C VAL A 112 8.76 -16.38 -4.69
N SER A 113 9.18 -17.62 -4.95
CA SER A 113 9.40 -18.17 -6.28
C SER A 113 8.21 -18.04 -7.25
N ASP A 114 6.99 -18.04 -6.73
CA ASP A 114 5.77 -17.93 -7.55
C ASP A 114 5.20 -16.50 -7.61
N LEU A 115 5.88 -15.54 -6.94
CA LEU A 115 5.41 -14.15 -6.93
C LEU A 115 5.54 -13.51 -8.30
N LYS A 116 4.41 -13.03 -8.84
CA LYS A 116 4.34 -12.15 -10.00
C LYS A 116 3.23 -11.14 -9.78
N LEU A 117 3.60 -9.90 -9.55
CA LEU A 117 2.66 -8.87 -9.14
C LEU A 117 3.08 -7.51 -9.70
N ILE A 118 2.12 -6.69 -10.14
CA ILE A 118 2.36 -5.29 -10.45
C ILE A 118 1.73 -4.45 -9.34
N VAL A 119 2.56 -3.71 -8.61
CA VAL A 119 2.12 -2.75 -7.60
C VAL A 119 1.93 -1.40 -8.28
N PRO A 120 0.71 -0.85 -8.34
CA PRO A 120 0.46 0.46 -8.96
C PRO A 120 1.36 1.56 -8.37
N LYS A 121 1.86 2.46 -9.21
CA LYS A 121 2.74 3.57 -8.79
C LYS A 121 2.17 4.38 -7.63
N THR A 122 0.86 4.60 -7.62
CA THR A 122 0.16 5.31 -6.54
C THR A 122 0.18 4.55 -5.22
N ALA A 123 0.07 3.22 -5.25
CA ALA A 123 0.17 2.37 -4.07
C ALA A 123 1.62 2.33 -3.57
N ALA A 124 2.60 2.13 -4.46
CA ALA A 124 4.01 2.15 -4.10
C ALA A 124 4.43 3.47 -3.45
N LYS A 125 3.98 4.62 -3.98
CA LYS A 125 4.19 5.95 -3.35
C LYS A 125 3.63 6.02 -1.93
N LYS A 126 2.47 5.44 -1.68
CA LYS A 126 1.88 5.41 -0.33
C LYS A 126 2.68 4.52 0.60
N LEU A 127 3.06 3.33 0.15
CA LEU A 127 3.88 2.40 0.93
C LEU A 127 5.22 3.06 1.33
N THR A 128 5.92 3.70 0.39
CA THR A 128 7.17 4.41 0.68
C THR A 128 6.98 5.56 1.66
N SER A 129 5.84 6.25 1.62
CA SER A 129 5.54 7.37 2.52
C SER A 129 5.13 6.94 3.94
N MET A 130 4.68 5.69 4.11
CA MET A 130 4.29 5.18 5.44
C MET A 130 5.50 4.83 6.30
N GLY A 131 6.61 4.44 5.65
CA GLY A 131 7.76 3.85 6.32
C GLY A 131 7.44 2.46 6.86
N MET A 132 8.34 1.52 6.73
CA MET A 132 8.19 0.16 7.25
C MET A 132 9.54 -0.25 7.83
N ASP A 133 9.71 -0.08 9.13
CA ASP A 133 10.96 -0.45 9.81
C ASP A 133 11.00 -1.95 10.12
N ASP A 134 9.83 -2.57 10.32
CA ASP A 134 9.68 -3.98 10.63
C ASP A 134 9.43 -4.83 9.37
N ASP A 135 9.45 -6.15 9.54
CA ASP A 135 9.12 -7.10 8.47
C ASP A 135 7.66 -6.93 8.04
N VAL A 136 7.44 -7.07 6.74
CA VAL A 136 6.13 -6.95 6.10
C VAL A 136 5.67 -8.31 5.63
N ASN A 137 4.47 -8.69 6.01
CA ASN A 137 3.79 -9.85 5.46
C ASN A 137 3.03 -9.44 4.20
N LEU A 138 3.46 -9.96 3.04
CA LEU A 138 2.81 -9.76 1.75
C LEU A 138 1.93 -10.96 1.45
N SER A 139 0.63 -10.74 1.40
CA SER A 139 -0.35 -11.69 0.89
C SER A 139 -0.97 -11.15 -0.38
N TYR A 140 -1.20 -12.00 -1.38
CA TYR A 140 -1.76 -11.56 -2.66
C TYR A 140 -2.64 -12.63 -3.32
N ASP A 141 -3.53 -12.16 -4.16
CA ASP A 141 -4.33 -12.97 -5.07
C ASP A 141 -4.23 -12.41 -6.51
N SER A 142 -5.09 -12.88 -7.43
CA SER A 142 -5.09 -12.43 -8.83
C SER A 142 -5.41 -10.94 -9.02
N ASN A 143 -6.04 -10.28 -8.04
CA ASN A 143 -6.58 -8.93 -8.17
C ASN A 143 -6.09 -7.97 -7.10
N SER A 144 -5.50 -8.47 -6.03
CA SER A 144 -5.24 -7.69 -4.82
C SER A 144 -3.96 -8.13 -4.11
N ALA A 145 -3.32 -7.19 -3.44
CA ALA A 145 -2.19 -7.45 -2.55
C ALA A 145 -2.36 -6.70 -1.23
N ILE A 146 -2.03 -7.36 -0.13
CA ILE A 146 -2.04 -6.79 1.21
C ILE A 146 -0.61 -6.79 1.74
N PHE A 147 -0.16 -5.63 2.17
CA PHE A 147 1.09 -5.44 2.91
C PHE A 147 0.71 -5.19 4.37
N LYS A 148 1.05 -6.12 5.26
CA LYS A 148 0.72 -6.07 6.69
C LYS A 148 2.01 -5.98 7.50
N THR A 149 2.15 -4.95 8.32
CA THR A 149 3.23 -4.74 9.31
C THR A 149 2.77 -5.19 10.68
#